data_3e14ab8f11370cae1fabebd960a23621
#
_entry.id   3e14ab8f11370cae1fabebd960a23621
#
_cell.length_a   1.000
_cell.length_b   1.000
_cell.length_c   1.000
_cell.angle_alpha   90.00
_cell.angle_beta   90.00
_cell.angle_gamma   90.00
#
_symmetry.space_group_name_H-M   'P 1'
#
loop_
_entity.id
_entity.type
_entity.pdbx_description
1 polymer ?
#
loop_
_entity_poly.entity_id
_entity_poly.type
_entity_poly.pdbx_seq_one_letter_code
_entity_poly.pdbx_strand_id
1 'polypeptide(L)'
;MLYHPSVAPDLEWLADDRGLGIDDVITLHSEATYFAYATGFAPGFCYLGTLPEALQTPRLDTPRATVPAGAVAIADAQTAVYPCESPGGWRLIGACPEPLFNLSNAPPSLLTVGATVRFEPISETDFRALGGVMP
;
A
#
# COMPACT_ATOMS: atom_id res chain seq x y z
N MET A 1 -2.09 5.88 -6.32
CA MET A 1 -2.40 5.90 -4.87
C MET A 1 -2.20 7.30 -4.29
N LEU A 2 -2.87 7.60 -3.21
CA LEU A 2 -2.72 8.85 -2.46
C LEU A 2 -1.75 8.64 -1.29
N TYR A 3 -0.69 9.45 -1.25
CA TYR A 3 0.23 9.55 -0.12
C TYR A 3 -0.15 10.80 0.67
N HIS A 4 -0.93 10.63 1.73
CA HIS A 4 -1.37 11.75 2.55
C HIS A 4 -1.54 11.30 4.00
N PRO A 5 -1.12 12.10 5.00
CA PRO A 5 -1.19 11.69 6.39
C PRO A 5 -2.58 11.25 6.87
N SER A 6 -3.65 11.82 6.30
CA SER A 6 -5.03 11.44 6.63
C SER A 6 -5.37 9.98 6.31
N VAL A 7 -4.72 9.37 5.31
CA VAL A 7 -4.91 7.97 4.92
C VAL A 7 -3.67 7.12 5.18
N ALA A 8 -2.62 7.73 5.70
CA ALA A 8 -1.32 7.11 5.89
C ALA A 8 -0.75 7.46 7.26
N PRO A 9 -1.27 6.86 8.34
CA PRO A 9 -0.86 7.21 9.71
C PRO A 9 0.63 6.98 10.00
N ASP A 10 1.32 6.14 9.22
CA ASP A 10 2.74 5.84 9.44
C ASP A 10 3.68 6.58 8.49
N LEU A 11 3.15 7.40 7.59
CA LEU A 11 3.97 8.05 6.55
C LEU A 11 5.00 9.02 7.15
N GLU A 12 4.56 9.88 8.06
CA GLU A 12 5.45 10.85 8.72
C GLU A 12 6.46 10.14 9.61
N TRP A 13 6.02 9.13 10.35
CA TRP A 13 6.88 8.33 11.21
C TRP A 13 7.99 7.65 10.38
N LEU A 14 7.62 7.06 9.26
CA LEU A 14 8.58 6.38 8.37
C LEU A 14 9.63 7.35 7.84
N ALA A 15 9.19 8.52 7.38
CA ALA A 15 10.10 9.55 6.89
C ALA A 15 11.11 9.94 7.97
N ASP A 16 10.62 10.25 9.17
CA ASP A 16 11.47 10.64 10.30
C ASP A 16 12.43 9.53 10.71
N ASP A 17 11.93 8.30 10.83
CA ASP A 17 12.74 7.14 11.24
C ASP A 17 13.87 6.83 10.25
N ARG A 18 13.61 7.05 8.95
CA ARG A 18 14.59 6.78 7.90
C ARG A 18 15.45 8.01 7.53
N GLY A 19 15.24 9.14 8.17
CA GLY A 19 15.97 10.38 7.89
C GLY A 19 15.62 10.97 6.52
N LEU A 20 14.39 10.79 6.07
CA LEU A 20 13.88 11.21 4.77
C LEU A 20 12.80 12.27 4.91
N GLY A 21 12.57 13.07 3.86
CA GLY A 21 11.34 13.83 3.72
C GLY A 21 10.20 12.94 3.22
N ILE A 22 8.96 13.39 3.39
CA ILE A 22 7.79 12.67 2.85
C ILE A 22 7.90 12.54 1.33
N ASP A 23 8.34 13.57 0.63
CA ASP A 23 8.54 13.54 -0.82
C ASP A 23 9.56 12.48 -1.25
N ASP A 24 10.60 12.25 -0.44
CA ASP A 24 11.57 11.19 -0.70
C ASP A 24 10.94 9.81 -0.56
N VAL A 25 10.09 9.61 0.44
CA VAL A 25 9.36 8.34 0.62
C VAL A 25 8.44 8.08 -0.58
N ILE A 26 7.71 9.09 -1.02
CA ILE A 26 6.83 8.99 -2.19
C ILE A 26 7.63 8.62 -3.43
N THR A 27 8.73 9.31 -3.69
CA THR A 27 9.60 9.05 -4.84
C THR A 27 10.15 7.62 -4.82
N LEU A 28 10.72 7.22 -3.68
CA LEU A 28 11.30 5.89 -3.54
C LEU A 28 10.26 4.78 -3.74
N HIS A 29 9.08 4.93 -3.15
CA HIS A 29 8.03 3.91 -3.24
C HIS A 29 7.39 3.86 -4.63
N SER A 30 7.09 5.02 -5.23
CA SER A 30 6.36 5.09 -6.49
C SER A 30 7.21 4.86 -7.73
N GLU A 31 8.49 5.17 -7.70
CA GLU A 31 9.38 4.96 -8.86
C GLU A 31 9.92 3.54 -8.97
N ALA A 32 9.84 2.77 -7.90
CA ALA A 32 10.25 1.36 -7.92
C ALA A 32 9.25 0.51 -8.71
N THR A 33 9.78 -0.50 -9.39
CA THR A 33 8.97 -1.53 -10.05
C THR A 33 8.96 -2.77 -9.18
N TYR A 34 7.78 -3.25 -8.82
CA TYR A 34 7.60 -4.40 -7.96
C TYR A 34 7.15 -5.62 -8.75
N PHE A 35 7.54 -6.80 -8.27
CA PHE A 35 7.07 -8.08 -8.78
C PHE A 35 6.10 -8.71 -7.78
N ALA A 36 4.95 -9.15 -8.26
CA ALA A 36 3.96 -9.85 -7.46
C ALA A 36 4.36 -11.31 -7.38
N TYR A 37 4.94 -11.73 -6.26
CA TYR A 37 5.53 -13.05 -6.15
C TYR A 37 4.69 -14.07 -5.38
N ALA A 38 3.69 -13.62 -4.62
CA ALA A 38 2.82 -14.52 -3.88
C ALA A 38 1.49 -13.84 -3.57
N THR A 39 0.44 -14.64 -3.44
CA THR A 39 -0.85 -14.23 -2.89
C THR A 39 -1.07 -14.91 -1.54
N GLY A 40 -1.92 -14.33 -0.70
CA GLY A 40 -2.23 -14.91 0.61
C GLY A 40 -2.95 -13.91 1.48
N PHE A 41 -3.14 -14.24 2.74
CA PHE A 41 -3.79 -13.42 3.75
C PHE A 41 -5.29 -13.20 3.48
N ALA A 42 -5.68 -12.65 2.32
CA ALA A 42 -7.08 -12.40 1.95
C ALA A 42 -7.21 -12.40 0.42
N PRO A 43 -8.42 -12.65 -0.13
CA PRO A 43 -8.65 -12.53 -1.57
C PRO A 43 -8.27 -11.14 -2.08
N GLY A 44 -7.40 -11.09 -3.10
CA GLY A 44 -6.91 -9.84 -3.67
C GLY A 44 -5.63 -9.30 -3.04
N PHE A 45 -5.17 -9.87 -1.92
CA PHE A 45 -3.90 -9.47 -1.30
C PHE A 45 -2.72 -10.12 -2.03
N CYS A 46 -1.78 -9.29 -2.46
CA CYS A 46 -0.61 -9.73 -3.20
C CYS A 46 0.65 -9.16 -2.58
N TYR A 47 1.62 -10.05 -2.30
CA TYR A 47 2.92 -9.64 -1.77
C TYR A 47 3.78 -9.13 -2.91
N LEU A 48 4.20 -7.86 -2.82
CA LEU A 48 5.01 -7.17 -3.82
C LEU A 48 6.41 -6.92 -3.27
N GLY A 49 7.41 -7.17 -4.05
CA GLY A 49 8.82 -6.94 -3.65
C GLY A 49 9.69 -6.59 -4.86
N THR A 50 10.87 -6.11 -4.62
CA THR A 50 11.46 -5.78 -3.29
C THR A 50 11.39 -4.29 -3.06
N LEU A 51 11.03 -3.87 -1.84
CA LEU A 51 11.10 -2.45 -1.47
C LEU A 51 12.54 -1.93 -1.58
N PRO A 52 12.74 -0.66 -2.01
CA PRO A 52 14.01 0.01 -1.81
C PRO A 52 14.48 -0.11 -0.36
N GLU A 53 15.76 -0.38 -0.17
CA GLU A 53 16.34 -0.61 1.17
C GLU A 53 16.06 0.55 2.12
N ALA A 54 16.05 1.78 1.62
CA ALA A 54 15.77 2.97 2.42
C ALA A 54 14.37 2.99 3.04
N LEU A 55 13.43 2.20 2.52
CA LEU A 55 12.06 2.10 3.04
C LEU A 55 11.81 0.84 3.88
N GLN A 56 12.76 -0.07 3.94
CA GLN A 56 12.57 -1.32 4.68
C GLN A 56 12.54 -1.05 6.16
N THR A 57 11.45 -1.47 6.79
CA THR A 57 11.21 -1.28 8.23
C THR A 57 10.37 -2.42 8.77
N PRO A 58 10.55 -2.81 10.05
CA PRO A 58 9.75 -3.89 10.64
C PRO A 58 8.28 -3.49 10.74
N ARG A 59 7.42 -4.50 10.86
CA ARG A 59 6.00 -4.31 11.17
C ARG A 59 5.83 -3.60 12.52
N LEU A 60 4.61 -3.11 12.78
CA LEU A 60 4.23 -2.58 14.08
C LEU A 60 4.40 -3.66 15.16
N ASP A 61 4.84 -3.27 16.36
CA ASP A 61 4.93 -4.17 17.52
C ASP A 61 3.55 -4.71 17.90
N THR A 62 2.52 -3.85 17.83
CA THR A 62 1.14 -4.22 18.07
C THR A 62 0.33 -3.97 16.80
N PRO A 63 -0.26 -5.01 16.20
CA PRO A 63 -1.11 -4.83 15.01
C PRO A 63 -2.32 -3.94 15.31
N ARG A 64 -2.76 -3.19 14.29
CA ARG A 64 -4.03 -2.46 14.36
C ARG A 64 -5.19 -3.44 14.33
N ALA A 65 -6.22 -3.17 15.11
CA ALA A 65 -7.46 -3.95 15.08
C ALA A 65 -8.18 -3.77 13.74
N THR A 66 -8.08 -2.60 13.13
CA THR A 66 -8.75 -2.27 11.88
C THR A 66 -7.84 -1.50 10.95
N VAL A 67 -7.55 -2.10 9.78
CA VAL A 67 -6.88 -1.46 8.65
C VAL A 67 -7.94 -1.29 7.55
N PRO A 68 -8.13 -0.07 7.00
CA PRO A 68 -9.17 0.12 5.99
C PRO A 68 -8.82 -0.57 4.67
N ALA A 69 -9.86 -0.94 3.91
CA ALA A 69 -9.70 -1.41 2.54
C ALA A 69 -8.99 -0.34 1.70
N GLY A 70 -8.07 -0.77 0.86
CA GLY A 70 -7.29 0.11 0.01
C GLY A 70 -6.03 0.67 0.67
N ALA A 71 -5.80 0.42 1.95
CA ALA A 71 -4.57 0.87 2.61
C ALA A 71 -3.34 0.27 1.93
N VAL A 72 -2.41 1.12 1.52
CA VAL A 72 -1.12 0.70 0.97
C VAL A 72 -0.10 0.66 2.09
N ALA A 73 0.60 -0.45 2.21
CA ALA A 73 1.41 -0.75 3.38
C ALA A 73 2.77 -1.32 3.02
N ILE A 74 3.69 -1.22 3.96
CA ILE A 74 5.02 -1.80 3.86
C ILE A 74 5.35 -2.60 5.12
N ALA A 75 6.15 -3.65 4.95
CA ALA A 75 6.71 -4.43 6.03
C ALA A 75 7.96 -5.15 5.53
N ASP A 76 9.06 -5.01 6.26
CA ASP A 76 10.36 -5.57 5.86
C ASP A 76 10.70 -5.17 4.42
N ALA A 77 10.90 -6.12 3.52
CA ALA A 77 11.24 -5.85 2.12
C ALA A 77 10.01 -5.84 1.18
N GLN A 78 8.80 -5.78 1.73
CA GLN A 78 7.56 -5.98 0.97
C GLN A 78 6.63 -4.77 1.04
N THR A 79 5.83 -4.60 -0.01
CA THR A 79 4.68 -3.68 -0.04
C THR A 79 3.44 -4.43 -0.51
N ALA A 80 2.27 -3.95 -0.14
CA ALA A 80 1.00 -4.54 -0.52
C ALA A 80 -0.14 -3.54 -0.36
N VAL A 81 -1.31 -3.90 -0.89
CA VAL A 81 -2.55 -3.15 -0.71
C VAL A 81 -3.55 -4.07 -0.02
N TYR A 82 -4.13 -3.60 1.08
CA TYR A 82 -5.18 -4.33 1.78
C TYR A 82 -6.46 -4.33 0.95
N PRO A 83 -6.97 -5.51 0.53
CA PRO A 83 -8.14 -5.58 -0.35
C PRO A 83 -9.47 -5.37 0.39
N CYS A 84 -9.48 -5.55 1.70
CA CYS A 84 -10.67 -5.40 2.54
C CYS A 84 -10.27 -4.91 3.93
N GLU A 85 -11.24 -4.42 4.70
CA GLU A 85 -11.01 -4.06 6.09
C GLU A 85 -10.64 -5.31 6.89
N SER A 86 -9.54 -5.22 7.65
CA SER A 86 -9.01 -6.34 8.42
C SER A 86 -8.05 -5.86 9.50
N PRO A 87 -7.73 -6.69 10.50
CA PRO A 87 -6.56 -6.43 11.35
C PRO A 87 -5.27 -6.47 10.53
N GLY A 88 -4.26 -5.76 10.96
CA GLY A 88 -2.94 -5.83 10.30
C GLY A 88 -1.87 -5.03 11.00
N GLY A 89 -0.63 -5.50 10.87
CA GLY A 89 0.54 -4.92 11.54
C GLY A 89 1.51 -4.22 10.60
N TRP A 90 1.19 -4.06 9.33
CA TRP A 90 2.06 -3.36 8.39
C TRP A 90 1.96 -1.85 8.58
N ARG A 91 3.02 -1.13 8.20
CA ARG A 91 3.06 0.33 8.24
C ARG A 91 2.24 0.90 7.08
N LEU A 92 1.28 1.78 7.37
CA LEU A 92 0.38 2.34 6.37
C LEU A 92 0.96 3.64 5.81
N ILE A 93 1.22 3.67 4.50
CA ILE A 93 1.88 4.81 3.84
C ILE A 93 1.03 5.50 2.78
N GLY A 94 -0.16 5.01 2.54
CA GLY A 94 -1.07 5.62 1.56
C GLY A 94 -2.33 4.83 1.38
N ALA A 95 -3.11 5.19 0.36
CA ALA A 95 -4.35 4.51 0.01
C ALA A 95 -4.49 4.39 -1.50
N CYS A 96 -5.04 3.24 -1.93
CA CYS A 96 -5.38 2.95 -3.31
C CYS A 96 -6.89 3.01 -3.48
N PRO A 97 -7.42 3.78 -4.45
CA PRO A 97 -8.88 3.86 -4.66
C PRO A 97 -9.42 2.68 -5.46
N GLU A 98 -8.56 1.90 -6.13
CA GLU A 98 -8.97 0.80 -6.98
C GLU A 98 -9.35 -0.43 -6.15
N PRO A 99 -10.50 -1.08 -6.42
CA PRO A 99 -10.82 -2.35 -5.80
C PRO A 99 -9.80 -3.44 -6.19
N LEU A 100 -9.26 -4.16 -5.21
CA LEU A 100 -8.27 -5.22 -5.45
C LEU A 100 -8.91 -6.56 -5.78
N PHE A 101 -10.18 -6.74 -5.40
CA PHE A 101 -10.90 -7.98 -5.60
C PHE A 101 -12.36 -7.68 -5.94
N ASN A 102 -12.85 -8.25 -7.05
CA ASN A 102 -14.24 -8.11 -7.49
C ASN A 102 -14.65 -9.37 -8.22
N LEU A 103 -15.62 -10.12 -7.66
CA LEU A 103 -16.11 -11.36 -8.26
C LEU A 103 -16.75 -11.18 -9.63
N SER A 104 -17.19 -9.97 -9.97
CA SER A 104 -17.73 -9.64 -11.29
C SER A 104 -16.67 -9.56 -12.40
N ASN A 105 -15.41 -9.50 -12.03
CA ASN A 105 -14.30 -9.44 -12.98
C ASN A 105 -13.74 -10.82 -13.27
N ALA A 106 -13.04 -10.94 -14.39
CA ALA A 106 -12.32 -12.14 -14.81
C ALA A 106 -10.90 -11.77 -15.29
N PRO A 107 -9.84 -11.99 -14.47
CA PRO A 107 -9.86 -12.59 -13.12
C PRO A 107 -10.44 -11.67 -12.04
N PRO A 108 -10.93 -12.20 -10.93
CA PRO A 108 -11.51 -11.39 -9.85
C PRO A 108 -10.48 -10.49 -9.13
N SER A 109 -9.22 -10.91 -9.04
CA SER A 109 -8.14 -10.15 -8.41
C SER A 109 -7.51 -9.19 -9.43
N LEU A 110 -7.34 -7.93 -9.03
CA LEU A 110 -6.64 -6.94 -9.86
C LEU A 110 -5.17 -7.32 -10.06
N LEU A 111 -4.52 -7.79 -8.99
CA LEU A 111 -3.13 -8.23 -9.02
C LEU A 111 -3.07 -9.75 -8.97
N THR A 112 -2.20 -10.33 -9.81
CA THR A 112 -1.97 -11.77 -9.87
C THR A 112 -0.47 -12.06 -9.79
N VAL A 113 -0.11 -13.26 -9.33
CA VAL A 113 1.29 -13.68 -9.27
C VAL A 113 1.93 -13.59 -10.67
N GLY A 114 3.12 -13.02 -10.74
CA GLY A 114 3.84 -12.77 -11.99
C GLY A 114 3.63 -11.37 -12.55
N ALA A 115 2.69 -10.59 -12.00
CA ALA A 115 2.46 -9.22 -12.44
C ALA A 115 3.62 -8.30 -12.04
N THR A 116 3.86 -7.29 -12.87
CA THR A 116 4.75 -6.17 -12.57
C THR A 116 3.88 -4.98 -12.17
N VAL A 117 4.21 -4.35 -11.05
CA VAL A 117 3.38 -3.32 -10.44
C VAL A 117 4.19 -2.06 -10.15
N ARG A 118 3.61 -0.91 -10.45
CA ARG A 118 4.10 0.40 -10.01
C ARG A 118 2.96 1.17 -9.37
N PHE A 119 3.29 1.92 -8.33
CA PHE A 119 2.34 2.83 -7.71
C PHE A 119 2.48 4.21 -8.32
N GLU A 120 1.37 4.78 -8.76
CA GLU A 120 1.34 6.13 -9.32
C GLU A 120 0.78 7.10 -8.28
N PRO A 121 1.55 8.15 -7.89
CA PRO A 121 1.02 9.18 -7.00
C PRO A 121 -0.10 9.95 -7.67
N ILE A 122 -1.20 10.14 -6.96
CA ILE A 122 -2.32 10.94 -7.43
C ILE A 122 -2.70 11.99 -6.38
N SER A 123 -3.43 13.01 -6.82
CA SER A 123 -3.97 14.05 -5.94
C SER A 123 -5.17 13.54 -5.14
N GLU A 124 -5.52 14.27 -4.07
CA GLU A 124 -6.75 14.00 -3.32
C GLU A 124 -7.99 14.08 -4.23
N THR A 125 -8.02 15.05 -5.13
CA THR A 125 -9.12 15.22 -6.11
C THR A 125 -9.27 13.97 -6.97
N ASP A 126 -8.19 13.46 -7.53
CA ASP A 126 -8.20 12.25 -8.35
C ASP A 126 -8.54 11.01 -7.51
N PHE A 127 -8.04 10.95 -6.29
CA PHE A 127 -8.36 9.86 -5.37
C PHE A 127 -9.86 9.76 -5.10
N ARG A 128 -10.51 10.90 -4.81
CA ARG A 128 -11.97 10.96 -4.61
C ARG A 128 -12.74 10.63 -5.89
N ALA A 129 -12.28 11.13 -7.04
CA ALA A 129 -12.90 10.86 -8.35
C ALA A 129 -12.88 9.37 -8.71
N LEU A 130 -11.85 8.64 -8.27
CA LEU A 130 -11.72 7.20 -8.50
C LEU A 130 -12.42 6.34 -7.43
N GLY A 131 -13.16 6.96 -6.52
CA GLY A 131 -13.94 6.25 -5.50
C GLY A 131 -13.28 6.17 -4.13
N GLY A 132 -12.13 6.81 -3.95
CA GLY A 132 -11.46 6.86 -2.65
C GLY A 132 -12.24 7.72 -1.66
N VAL A 133 -12.17 7.34 -0.39
CA VAL A 133 -12.85 8.05 0.70
C VAL A 133 -11.82 8.58 1.68
N MET A 134 -11.87 9.90 1.92
CA MET A 134 -11.04 10.54 2.94
C MET A 134 -11.73 10.42 4.30
N PRO A 135 -10.96 10.11 5.37
CA PRO A 135 -11.51 10.05 6.72
C PRO A 135 -12.00 11.40 7.21
#